data_db55cde5df369d0dd7f01bc3f572fcdb
#
_entry.id   db55cde5df369d0dd7f01bc3f572fcdb
#
_cell.length_a   1.000
_cell.length_b   1.000
_cell.length_c   1.000
_cell.angle_alpha   90.00
_cell.angle_beta   90.00
_cell.angle_gamma   90.00
#
_symmetry.space_group_name_H-M   'P 1'
#
loop_
_entity.id
_entity.type
_entity.pdbx_description
1 polymer ?
#
loop_
_entity_poly.entity_id
_entity_poly.type
_entity_poly.pdbx_seq_one_letter_code
_entity_poly.pdbx_strand_id
1 'polypeptide(L)'
;MYEYNCKIVKVVDGDTVDVDIDLGFGVWMRNERVRLYGIDAPESRTSDKEEKKYGLASKKFVQDTMPLDSTQTLRTMKDGVGKYGRILGVFVLPDYDNQRLDEMMIKNHHAVDYHGQSKDDIKEQHLKNREHVVILEDVLNPNYFR
;
A
#
# COMPACT_ATOMS: atom_id res chain seq x y z
N MET A 1 18.01 -9.65 0.28
CA MET A 1 17.01 -8.76 -0.35
C MET A 1 16.97 -9.03 -1.84
N TYR A 2 15.80 -9.31 -2.36
CA TYR A 2 15.63 -9.67 -3.78
C TYR A 2 14.62 -8.74 -4.42
N GLU A 3 14.78 -8.51 -5.73
CA GLU A 3 13.84 -7.73 -6.52
C GLU A 3 13.19 -8.61 -7.57
N TYR A 4 11.88 -8.43 -7.74
CA TYR A 4 11.08 -9.18 -8.69
C TYR A 4 10.19 -8.25 -9.48
N ASN A 5 9.91 -8.57 -10.74
CA ASN A 5 8.81 -7.95 -11.44
C ASN A 5 7.50 -8.56 -10.90
N CYS A 6 6.48 -7.74 -10.77
CA CYS A 6 5.17 -8.21 -10.33
C CYS A 6 4.07 -7.48 -11.06
N LYS A 7 2.89 -8.11 -11.14
CA LYS A 7 1.66 -7.51 -11.64
C LYS A 7 0.73 -7.21 -10.49
N ILE A 8 0.13 -6.05 -10.51
CA ILE A 8 -0.83 -5.63 -9.48
C ILE A 8 -2.17 -6.31 -9.75
N VAL A 9 -2.62 -7.14 -8.82
CA VAL A 9 -3.90 -7.86 -8.91
C VAL A 9 -5.01 -7.09 -8.22
N LYS A 10 -4.75 -6.61 -7.01
CA LYS A 10 -5.76 -5.91 -6.21
C LYS A 10 -5.09 -5.05 -5.15
N VAL A 11 -5.55 -3.82 -5.00
CA VAL A 11 -5.18 -3.00 -3.85
C VAL A 11 -6.21 -3.27 -2.75
N VAL A 12 -5.76 -3.82 -1.63
CA VAL A 12 -6.64 -4.19 -0.50
C VAL A 12 -6.84 -3.01 0.43
N ASP A 13 -5.75 -2.40 0.87
CA ASP A 13 -5.68 -1.18 1.65
C ASP A 13 -4.48 -0.38 1.15
N GLY A 14 -4.30 0.83 1.68
CA GLY A 14 -3.14 1.65 1.29
C GLY A 14 -1.80 0.99 1.57
N ASP A 15 -1.73 0.06 2.53
CA ASP A 15 -0.49 -0.63 2.89
C ASP A 15 -0.50 -2.13 2.55
N THR A 16 -1.50 -2.62 1.81
CA THR A 16 -1.65 -4.04 1.51
C THR A 16 -2.10 -4.22 0.06
N VAL A 17 -1.32 -4.95 -0.73
CA VAL A 17 -1.56 -5.13 -2.16
C VAL A 17 -1.38 -6.60 -2.51
N ASP A 18 -2.32 -7.16 -3.28
CA ASP A 18 -2.20 -8.50 -3.83
C ASP A 18 -1.55 -8.42 -5.22
N VAL A 19 -0.56 -9.27 -5.46
CA VAL A 19 0.25 -9.26 -6.68
C VAL A 19 0.48 -10.66 -7.20
N ASP A 20 0.78 -10.75 -8.50
CA ASP A 20 1.42 -11.92 -9.11
C ASP A 20 2.90 -11.62 -9.24
N ILE A 21 3.75 -12.49 -8.73
CA ILE A 21 5.21 -12.30 -8.71
C ILE A 21 5.85 -13.17 -9.78
N ASP A 22 6.63 -12.54 -10.65
CA ASP A 22 7.41 -13.22 -11.69
C ASP A 22 8.73 -13.71 -11.10
N LEU A 23 8.89 -15.04 -11.01
CA LEU A 23 10.12 -15.65 -10.51
C LEU A 23 11.14 -15.94 -11.63
N GLY A 24 10.81 -15.57 -12.87
CA GLY A 24 11.64 -15.91 -14.01
C GLY A 24 11.35 -17.32 -14.53
N PHE A 25 11.88 -17.62 -15.73
CA PHE A 25 11.70 -18.92 -16.38
C PHE A 25 10.23 -19.31 -16.61
N GLY A 26 9.32 -18.34 -16.69
CA GLY A 26 7.89 -18.61 -16.84
C GLY A 26 7.19 -19.07 -15.56
N VAL A 27 7.87 -18.97 -14.42
CA VAL A 27 7.31 -19.38 -13.12
C VAL A 27 6.75 -18.16 -12.40
N TRP A 28 5.50 -18.26 -11.96
CA TRP A 28 4.80 -17.18 -11.26
C TRP A 28 4.25 -17.67 -9.92
N MET A 29 4.35 -16.80 -8.90
CA MET A 29 3.56 -16.95 -7.68
C MET A 29 2.32 -16.07 -7.83
N ARG A 30 1.13 -16.68 -7.76
CA ARG A 30 -0.14 -15.97 -8.02
C ARG A 30 -0.80 -15.54 -6.71
N ASN A 31 -1.43 -14.35 -6.76
CA ASN A 31 -2.25 -13.81 -5.67
C ASN A 31 -1.52 -13.74 -4.33
N GLU A 32 -0.27 -13.32 -4.35
CA GLU A 32 0.50 -13.16 -3.12
C GLU A 32 0.16 -11.81 -2.46
N ARG A 33 -0.11 -11.85 -1.17
CA ARG A 33 -0.41 -10.64 -0.41
C ARG A 33 0.86 -10.01 0.11
N VAL A 34 1.08 -8.75 -0.26
CA VAL A 34 2.23 -7.95 0.16
C VAL A 34 1.78 -6.88 1.13
N ARG A 35 2.40 -6.84 2.31
CA ARG A 35 2.28 -5.76 3.28
C ARG A 35 3.46 -4.80 3.03
N LEU A 36 3.17 -3.54 2.82
CA LEU A 36 4.24 -2.55 2.61
C LEU A 36 5.05 -2.40 3.90
N TYR A 37 6.36 -2.53 3.76
CA TYR A 37 7.28 -2.44 4.88
C TYR A 37 7.51 -0.99 5.28
N GLY A 38 7.56 -0.72 6.57
CA GLY A 38 7.97 0.58 7.13
C GLY A 38 6.90 1.65 7.14
N ILE A 39 5.65 1.34 6.79
CA ILE A 39 4.56 2.30 6.85
C ILE A 39 3.30 1.70 7.46
N ASP A 40 2.41 2.57 7.88
CA ASP A 40 1.05 2.23 8.30
C ASP A 40 0.08 3.19 7.61
N ALA A 41 -0.91 2.64 6.93
CA ALA A 41 -1.96 3.43 6.27
C ALA A 41 -3.27 3.34 7.07
N PRO A 42 -4.16 4.35 6.95
CA PRO A 42 -5.48 4.24 7.54
C PRO A 42 -6.23 3.05 6.95
N GLU A 43 -7.05 2.41 7.76
CA GLU A 43 -7.83 1.27 7.29
C GLU A 43 -9.02 1.71 6.44
N SER A 44 -9.22 1.04 5.31
CA SER A 44 -10.35 1.29 4.43
C SER A 44 -11.57 0.42 4.76
N ARG A 45 -11.38 -0.63 5.57
CA ARG A 45 -12.42 -1.58 5.95
C ARG A 45 -12.62 -1.57 7.46
N THR A 46 -12.95 -0.41 8.00
CA THR A 46 -13.19 -0.20 9.42
C THR A 46 -14.61 0.30 9.66
N SER A 47 -15.14 0.08 10.85
CA SER A 47 -16.41 0.65 11.27
C SER A 47 -16.31 2.13 11.62
N ASP A 48 -15.10 2.64 11.84
CA ASP A 48 -14.85 4.06 12.07
C ASP A 48 -14.99 4.81 10.73
N LYS A 49 -16.09 5.53 10.58
CA LYS A 49 -16.44 6.21 9.34
C LYS A 49 -15.44 7.30 8.92
N GLU A 50 -14.85 7.99 9.89
CA GLU A 50 -13.85 9.01 9.59
C GLU A 50 -12.55 8.38 9.12
N GLU A 51 -12.04 7.39 9.82
CA GLU A 51 -10.83 6.68 9.39
C GLU A 51 -11.02 6.05 8.01
N LYS A 52 -12.20 5.48 7.77
CA LYS A 52 -12.52 4.84 6.49
C LYS A 52 -12.35 5.78 5.31
N LYS A 53 -12.74 7.04 5.43
CA LYS A 53 -12.57 8.04 4.37
C LYS A 53 -11.11 8.18 3.98
N TYR A 54 -10.23 8.27 4.97
CA TYR A 54 -8.79 8.42 4.75
C TYR A 54 -8.14 7.13 4.29
N GLY A 55 -8.65 5.99 4.77
CA GLY A 55 -8.25 4.68 4.26
C GLY A 55 -8.58 4.51 2.78
N LEU A 56 -9.77 4.93 2.36
CA LEU A 56 -10.17 4.89 0.96
C LEU A 56 -9.34 5.87 0.11
N ALA A 57 -9.01 7.05 0.64
CA ALA A 57 -8.15 7.99 -0.05
C ALA A 57 -6.74 7.42 -0.27
N SER A 58 -6.16 6.77 0.74
CA SER A 58 -4.86 6.10 0.63
C SER A 58 -4.91 4.95 -0.37
N LYS A 59 -5.97 4.15 -0.35
CA LYS A 59 -6.19 3.07 -1.29
C LYS A 59 -6.26 3.60 -2.73
N LYS A 60 -6.99 4.70 -2.94
CA LYS A 60 -7.06 5.36 -4.25
C LYS A 60 -5.69 5.81 -4.72
N PHE A 61 -4.91 6.44 -3.84
CA PHE A 61 -3.56 6.89 -4.17
C PHE A 61 -2.71 5.73 -4.68
N VAL A 62 -2.75 4.59 -4.00
CA VAL A 62 -2.00 3.39 -4.39
C VAL A 62 -2.51 2.88 -5.74
N GLN A 63 -3.81 2.78 -5.93
CA GLN A 63 -4.39 2.28 -7.18
C GLN A 63 -4.11 3.20 -8.37
N ASP A 64 -4.12 4.52 -8.16
CA ASP A 64 -3.77 5.47 -9.22
C ASP A 64 -2.28 5.40 -9.56
N THR A 65 -1.43 5.16 -8.56
CA THR A 65 0.03 5.09 -8.74
C THR A 65 0.46 3.75 -9.34
N MET A 66 -0.20 2.67 -8.92
CA MET A 66 0.03 1.30 -9.42
C MET A 66 -1.29 0.73 -9.96
N PRO A 67 -1.67 1.08 -11.20
CA PRO A 67 -2.93 0.59 -11.75
C PRO A 67 -3.01 -0.94 -11.80
N LEU A 68 -4.22 -1.47 -11.75
CA LEU A 68 -4.45 -2.91 -11.88
C LEU A 68 -3.82 -3.43 -13.17
N ASP A 69 -3.22 -4.58 -13.12
CA ASP A 69 -2.47 -5.24 -14.21
C ASP A 69 -1.19 -4.53 -14.63
N SER A 70 -0.81 -3.43 -13.98
CA SER A 70 0.48 -2.79 -14.24
C SER A 70 1.62 -3.62 -13.69
N THR A 71 2.79 -3.50 -14.33
CA THR A 71 4.02 -4.16 -13.89
C THR A 71 4.82 -3.20 -13.02
N GLN A 72 5.16 -3.65 -11.82
CA GLN A 72 5.97 -2.89 -10.87
C GLN A 72 7.15 -3.74 -10.42
N THR A 73 8.10 -3.11 -9.74
CA THR A 73 9.22 -3.81 -9.11
C THR A 73 8.93 -3.99 -7.63
N LEU A 74 8.93 -5.23 -7.15
CA LEU A 74 8.79 -5.56 -5.74
C LEU A 74 10.16 -5.90 -5.16
N ARG A 75 10.57 -5.15 -4.14
CA ARG A 75 11.80 -5.43 -3.39
C ARG A 75 11.39 -6.07 -2.06
N THR A 76 11.73 -7.34 -1.86
CA THR A 76 11.38 -8.07 -0.63
C THR A 76 12.35 -7.70 0.49
N MET A 77 11.85 -7.69 1.72
CA MET A 77 12.68 -7.44 2.88
C MET A 77 13.33 -8.74 3.35
N LYS A 78 14.36 -8.62 4.20
CA LYS A 78 15.25 -9.72 4.57
C LYS A 78 14.52 -10.98 5.04
N ASP A 79 13.52 -10.85 5.88
CA ASP A 79 12.79 -12.01 6.40
C ASP A 79 11.57 -12.40 5.56
N GLY A 80 11.27 -11.60 4.56
CA GLY A 80 10.33 -11.89 3.48
C GLY A 80 8.87 -12.10 3.85
N VAL A 81 8.57 -12.58 5.06
CA VAL A 81 7.21 -12.95 5.46
C VAL A 81 6.87 -12.31 6.80
N GLY A 82 5.79 -11.55 6.83
CA GLY A 82 5.26 -10.95 8.06
C GLY A 82 4.25 -11.86 8.75
N LYS A 83 3.54 -11.29 9.75
CA LYS A 83 2.43 -11.98 10.40
C LYS A 83 1.39 -12.41 9.36
N TYR A 84 0.73 -13.53 9.60
CA TYR A 84 -0.35 -14.07 8.75
C TYR A 84 0.11 -14.47 7.34
N GLY A 85 1.39 -14.78 7.14
CA GLY A 85 1.91 -15.26 5.87
C GLY A 85 2.02 -14.20 4.78
N ARG A 86 1.96 -12.91 5.14
CA ARG A 86 2.12 -11.82 4.17
C ARG A 86 3.59 -11.58 3.86
N ILE A 87 3.89 -11.34 2.60
CA ILE A 87 5.23 -10.92 2.19
C ILE A 87 5.43 -9.47 2.61
N LEU A 88 6.58 -9.17 3.21
CA LEU A 88 6.97 -7.80 3.53
C LEU A 88 7.83 -7.25 2.40
N GLY A 89 7.49 -6.10 1.87
CA GLY A 89 8.26 -5.53 0.77
C GLY A 89 7.97 -4.06 0.52
N VAL A 90 8.73 -3.50 -0.39
CA VAL A 90 8.52 -2.16 -0.91
C VAL A 90 8.39 -2.22 -2.42
N PHE A 91 7.58 -1.33 -2.98
CA PHE A 91 7.45 -1.21 -4.43
C PHE A 91 8.33 -0.08 -4.94
N VAL A 92 9.12 -0.38 -5.96
CA VAL A 92 9.90 0.59 -6.71
C VAL A 92 9.16 0.82 -8.03
N LEU A 93 8.90 2.08 -8.35
CA LEU A 93 7.95 2.45 -9.40
C LEU A 93 8.68 2.91 -10.67
N PRO A 94 8.76 2.05 -11.71
CA PRO A 94 9.48 2.43 -12.94
C PRO A 94 8.90 3.67 -13.62
N ASP A 95 7.57 3.86 -13.55
CA ASP A 95 6.91 5.01 -14.20
C ASP A 95 7.10 6.32 -13.43
N TYR A 96 7.70 6.27 -12.24
CA TYR A 96 7.95 7.44 -11.37
C TYR A 96 9.44 7.57 -11.06
N ASP A 97 10.29 7.35 -12.04
CA ASP A 97 11.75 7.47 -11.91
C ASP A 97 12.34 6.59 -10.80
N ASN A 98 11.77 5.39 -10.63
CA ASN A 98 12.18 4.43 -9.60
C ASN A 98 12.02 4.94 -8.16
N GLN A 99 11.10 5.85 -7.93
CA GLN A 99 10.73 6.24 -6.57
C GLN A 99 10.03 5.09 -5.86
N ARG A 100 10.13 5.08 -4.53
CA ARG A 100 9.45 4.07 -3.72
C ARG A 100 8.05 4.55 -3.36
N LEU A 101 7.09 3.63 -3.48
CA LEU A 101 5.68 3.92 -3.16
C LEU A 101 5.51 4.37 -1.70
N ASP A 102 6.17 3.68 -0.76
CA ASP A 102 6.07 3.99 0.67
C ASP A 102 6.51 5.44 0.97
N GLU A 103 7.62 5.88 0.37
CA GLU A 103 8.10 7.27 0.53
C GLU A 103 7.11 8.27 -0.07
N MET A 104 6.54 7.96 -1.24
CA MET A 104 5.55 8.81 -1.89
C MET A 104 4.28 8.93 -1.03
N MET A 105 3.85 7.85 -0.41
CA MET A 105 2.67 7.86 0.46
C MET A 105 2.89 8.73 1.70
N ILE A 106 4.06 8.63 2.33
CA ILE A 106 4.40 9.48 3.48
C ILE A 106 4.42 10.95 3.07
N LYS A 107 5.07 11.25 1.97
CA LYS A 107 5.17 12.62 1.45
C LYS A 107 3.80 13.24 1.16
N ASN A 108 2.85 12.44 0.69
CA ASN A 108 1.51 12.88 0.36
C ASN A 108 0.49 12.67 1.50
N HIS A 109 0.97 12.37 2.70
CA HIS A 109 0.15 12.23 3.92
C HIS A 109 -0.85 11.06 3.87
N HIS A 110 -0.58 10.05 3.06
CA HIS A 110 -1.41 8.84 2.94
C HIS A 110 -0.93 7.69 3.80
N ALA A 111 0.21 7.84 4.45
CA ALA A 111 0.75 6.84 5.36
C ALA A 111 1.62 7.50 6.43
N VAL A 112 1.80 6.77 7.51
CA VAL A 112 2.66 7.13 8.62
C VAL A 112 3.89 6.22 8.59
N ASP A 113 5.08 6.79 8.85
CA ASP A 113 6.29 6.02 9.02
C ASP A 113 6.12 5.08 10.23
N TYR A 114 6.34 3.79 10.02
CA TYR A 114 6.16 2.76 11.05
C TYR A 114 7.51 2.12 11.40
N HIS A 115 7.94 2.33 12.63
CA HIS A 115 9.23 1.81 13.12
C HIS A 115 9.10 1.17 14.52
N GLY A 116 7.89 0.74 14.89
CA GLY A 116 7.65 0.12 16.18
C GLY A 116 7.20 1.07 17.28
N GLN A 117 6.88 2.33 16.94
CA GLN A 117 6.34 3.29 17.91
C GLN A 117 4.97 2.84 18.44
N SER A 118 4.50 3.48 19.50
CA SER A 118 3.23 3.12 20.15
C SER A 118 2.04 3.34 19.22
N LYS A 119 0.95 2.62 19.48
CA LYS A 119 -0.32 2.79 18.76
C LYS A 119 -0.87 4.21 18.90
N ASP A 120 -0.68 4.83 20.06
CA ASP A 120 -1.12 6.20 20.30
C ASP A 120 -0.35 7.20 19.46
N ASP A 121 0.96 7.03 19.31
CA ASP A 121 1.79 7.88 18.45
C ASP A 121 1.39 7.75 16.99
N ILE A 122 1.14 6.53 16.53
CA ILE A 122 0.68 6.27 15.16
C ILE A 122 -0.67 6.95 14.91
N LYS A 123 -1.61 6.81 15.85
CA LYS A 123 -2.92 7.43 15.76
C LYS A 123 -2.83 8.96 15.68
N GLU A 124 -1.97 9.55 16.51
CA GLU A 124 -1.74 11.00 16.50
C GLU A 124 -1.20 11.47 15.16
N GLN A 125 -0.25 10.74 14.59
CA GLN A 125 0.32 11.05 13.28
C GLN A 125 -0.71 10.93 12.16
N HIS A 126 -1.57 9.92 12.20
CA HIS A 126 -2.69 9.80 11.26
C HIS A 126 -3.65 10.97 11.35
N LEU A 127 -3.98 11.40 12.58
CA LEU A 127 -4.87 12.54 12.76
C LEU A 127 -4.28 13.83 12.20
N LYS A 128 -2.96 14.03 12.35
CA LYS A 128 -2.28 15.18 11.73
C LYS A 128 -2.30 15.12 10.20
N ASN A 129 -2.12 13.91 9.64
CA ASN A 129 -2.15 13.72 8.19
C ASN A 129 -3.49 14.11 7.59
N ARG A 130 -4.59 13.91 8.32
CA ARG A 130 -5.94 14.22 7.85
C ARG A 130 -6.11 15.68 7.43
N GLU A 131 -5.36 16.59 8.04
CA GLU A 131 -5.42 18.02 7.73
C GLU A 131 -4.91 18.32 6.31
N HIS A 132 -4.14 17.42 5.72
CA HIS A 132 -3.48 17.59 4.43
C HIS A 132 -4.11 16.76 3.31
N VAL A 133 -5.14 16.00 3.60
CA VAL A 133 -5.77 15.09 2.63
C VAL A 133 -7.15 15.60 2.25
N VAL A 134 -7.39 15.74 0.94
CA VAL A 134 -8.70 16.08 0.41
C VAL A 134 -9.43 14.79 0.07
N ILE A 135 -10.63 14.61 0.63
CA ILE A 135 -11.47 13.45 0.35
C ILE A 135 -12.34 13.73 -0.87
N LEU A 136 -12.15 12.94 -1.91
CA LEU A 136 -13.01 12.99 -3.09
C LEU A 136 -14.24 12.12 -2.84
N GLU A 137 -15.43 12.65 -3.10
CA GLU A 137 -16.69 11.94 -2.84
C GLU A 137 -16.77 10.61 -3.60
N ASP A 138 -16.16 10.53 -4.77
CA ASP A 138 -16.18 9.33 -5.60
C ASP A 138 -15.68 8.09 -4.87
N VAL A 139 -14.64 8.22 -4.04
CA VAL A 139 -14.05 7.08 -3.31
C VAL A 139 -14.99 6.52 -2.24
N LEU A 140 -15.98 7.32 -1.83
CA LEU A 140 -16.96 6.90 -0.82
C LEU A 140 -18.07 6.03 -1.43
N ASN A 141 -18.17 5.99 -2.75
CA ASN A 141 -19.11 5.13 -3.44
C ASN A 141 -18.67 3.66 -3.28
N PRO A 142 -19.55 2.77 -2.78
CA PRO A 142 -19.18 1.35 -2.59
C PRO A 142 -18.70 0.64 -3.84
N ASN A 143 -19.02 1.17 -5.03
CA ASN A 143 -18.65 0.57 -6.32
C ASN A 143 -17.36 1.14 -6.92
N TYR A 144 -16.73 2.13 -6.28
CA TYR A 144 -15.59 2.84 -6.86
C TYR A 144 -14.42 1.91 -7.19
N PHE A 145 -14.12 0.96 -6.31
CA PHE A 145 -12.97 0.07 -6.44
C PHE A 145 -13.31 -1.27 -7.10
N ARG A 146 -14.46 -1.40 -7.71
CA ARG A 146 -14.88 -2.62 -8.41
C ARG A 146 -14.47 -2.64 -9.87
#